data_63f4995f887ab46168b04af982550cba
#
_entry.id   63f4995f887ab46168b04af982550cba
#
_cell.length_a   1.000
_cell.length_b   1.000
_cell.length_c   1.000
_cell.angle_alpha   90.00
_cell.angle_beta   90.00
_cell.angle_gamma   90.00
#
_symmetry.space_group_name_H-M   'P 1'
#
loop_
_entity.id
_entity.type
_entity.pdbx_description
1 polymer ?
#
loop_
_entity_poly.entity_id
_entity_poly.type
_entity_poly.pdbx_seq_one_letter_code
_entity_poly.pdbx_strand_id
1 'polypeptide(L)'
;MDRFMLPEIIHTEEELDEVLTRPSPALVEFIRTIKSPLLLLGVGGKMGPSLAVRARRAAEEAGYPLEIIAVSRFSDQTLRRRLEAHEIRTIACDLMDSASLRALPEAENIIYLVGLKFGTSQNPAATWAVNTLAPANVCRRFPQGCIAALSSGSIYPLTPVRNGGASENEPLTPLGEYSNACVARERIFEYFSGQNGTPIALMRLFYAVELRYGVLVDIAQKVYTDQPVDLTMGYLNCIWQGDANDLILRSLALARTPPQAYNLTGPGVYSVRELALKFAELMGRRANLIGREADSALLGNPARLSALLGEPAMPLETMMGWIASWIQNEGRLLGKPTHFEVRDGRY
;
A
#
# COMPACT_ATOMS: atom_id res chain seq x y z
N MET A 1 28.60 11.37 3.56
CA MET A 1 27.36 11.37 4.35
C MET A 1 26.84 9.95 4.34
N ASP A 2 26.63 9.36 5.50
CA ASP A 2 26.23 7.94 5.60
C ASP A 2 24.86 7.77 4.95
N ARG A 3 24.79 7.01 3.86
CA ARG A 3 23.63 6.88 2.96
C ARG A 3 22.41 6.24 3.65
N PHE A 4 22.59 5.77 4.90
CA PHE A 4 21.56 5.06 5.67
C PHE A 4 20.98 5.87 6.83
N MET A 5 21.52 7.07 7.12
CA MET A 5 20.92 7.91 8.18
C MET A 5 19.60 8.50 7.72
N LEU A 6 18.57 8.31 8.55
CA LEU A 6 17.31 8.98 8.38
C LEU A 6 17.45 10.46 8.78
N PRO A 7 16.80 11.41 8.09
CA PRO A 7 16.81 12.81 8.50
C PRO A 7 16.11 12.94 9.86
N GLU A 8 16.55 13.87 10.68
CA GLU A 8 15.88 14.18 11.94
C GLU A 8 14.47 14.73 11.70
N ILE A 9 14.33 15.61 10.72
CA ILE A 9 13.06 16.21 10.29
C ILE A 9 13.00 16.20 8.77
N ILE A 10 11.79 16.10 8.21
CA ILE A 10 11.51 16.26 6.77
C ILE A 10 10.75 17.57 6.59
N HIS A 11 11.30 18.49 5.80
CA HIS A 11 10.75 19.84 5.61
C HIS A 11 10.04 20.02 4.26
N THR A 12 10.41 19.26 3.24
CA THR A 12 9.89 19.42 1.88
C THR A 12 9.36 18.13 1.29
N GLU A 13 8.54 18.24 0.24
CA GLU A 13 8.06 17.05 -0.48
C GLU A 13 9.20 16.33 -1.19
N GLU A 14 10.24 17.02 -1.61
CA GLU A 14 11.42 16.44 -2.23
C GLU A 14 12.20 15.58 -1.24
N GLU A 15 12.39 16.05 0.00
CA GLU A 15 13.00 15.26 1.07
C GLU A 15 12.15 14.05 1.44
N LEU A 16 10.82 14.21 1.49
CA LEU A 16 9.90 13.10 1.71
C LEU A 16 9.98 12.06 0.60
N ASP A 17 10.00 12.52 -0.66
CA ASP A 17 10.09 11.63 -1.81
C ASP A 17 11.44 10.90 -1.85
N GLU A 18 12.54 11.57 -1.44
CA GLU A 18 13.85 10.94 -1.29
C GLU A 18 13.79 9.76 -0.29
N VAL A 19 13.19 9.95 0.89
CA VAL A 19 13.06 8.89 1.91
C VAL A 19 12.09 7.79 1.45
N LEU A 20 10.96 8.16 0.84
CA LEU A 20 9.95 7.21 0.35
C LEU A 20 10.48 6.29 -0.75
N THR A 21 11.42 6.78 -1.55
CA THR A 21 11.88 6.07 -2.75
C THR A 21 13.28 5.47 -2.60
N ARG A 22 13.94 5.64 -1.45
CA ARG A 22 15.24 5.05 -1.16
C ARG A 22 15.13 3.53 -1.09
N PRO A 23 15.81 2.77 -1.97
CA PRO A 23 15.73 1.32 -1.95
C PRO A 23 16.47 0.73 -0.74
N SER A 24 15.99 -0.40 -0.25
CA SER A 24 16.75 -1.20 0.71
C SER A 24 17.86 -1.98 0.02
N PRO A 25 18.94 -2.35 0.72
CA PRO A 25 19.98 -3.23 0.16
C PRO A 25 19.40 -4.54 -0.38
N ALA A 26 18.39 -5.09 0.29
CA ALA A 26 17.72 -6.30 -0.15
C ALA A 26 16.92 -6.12 -1.44
N LEU A 27 16.34 -4.94 -1.68
CA LEU A 27 15.69 -4.62 -2.96
C LEU A 27 16.73 -4.42 -4.07
N VAL A 28 17.84 -3.75 -3.78
CA VAL A 28 18.95 -3.56 -4.75
C VAL A 28 19.53 -4.91 -5.21
N GLU A 29 19.64 -5.87 -4.32
CA GLU A 29 20.04 -7.22 -4.68
C GLU A 29 18.94 -7.92 -5.50
N PHE A 30 17.71 -7.87 -5.01
CA PHE A 30 16.57 -8.55 -5.64
C PHE A 30 16.27 -8.05 -7.04
N ILE A 31 16.40 -6.74 -7.30
CA ILE A 31 16.00 -6.14 -8.58
C ILE A 31 16.75 -6.75 -9.79
N ARG A 32 17.95 -7.30 -9.56
CA ARG A 32 18.75 -8.00 -10.57
C ARG A 32 18.12 -9.32 -11.04
N THR A 33 17.16 -9.86 -10.28
CA THR A 33 16.45 -11.10 -10.63
C THR A 33 15.24 -10.87 -11.52
N ILE A 34 14.80 -9.61 -11.64
CA ILE A 34 13.62 -9.24 -12.43
C ILE A 34 13.99 -9.17 -13.90
N LYS A 35 13.25 -9.87 -14.75
CA LYS A 35 13.39 -9.76 -16.19
C LYS A 35 12.78 -8.46 -16.71
N SER A 36 13.50 -7.80 -17.61
CA SER A 36 13.03 -6.58 -18.26
C SER A 36 11.99 -6.88 -19.34
N PRO A 37 10.91 -6.10 -19.46
CA PRO A 37 10.55 -4.99 -18.59
C PRO A 37 9.81 -5.41 -17.30
N LEU A 38 9.90 -4.57 -16.25
CA LEU A 38 9.01 -4.61 -15.10
C LEU A 38 7.77 -3.76 -15.40
N LEU A 39 6.60 -4.37 -15.39
CA LEU A 39 5.33 -3.70 -15.67
C LEU A 39 4.60 -3.34 -14.37
N LEU A 40 4.31 -2.06 -14.18
CA LEU A 40 3.61 -1.54 -13.00
C LEU A 40 2.21 -1.07 -13.41
N LEU A 41 1.18 -1.83 -13.07
CA LEU A 41 -0.21 -1.55 -13.45
C LEU A 41 -0.92 -0.76 -12.35
N GLY A 42 -1.44 0.43 -12.66
CA GLY A 42 -2.19 1.26 -11.73
C GLY A 42 -1.35 2.28 -10.96
N VAL A 43 -0.27 2.76 -11.55
CA VAL A 43 0.64 3.71 -10.87
C VAL A 43 0.02 5.06 -10.54
N GLY A 44 -1.15 5.41 -11.08
CA GLY A 44 -1.88 6.64 -10.73
C GLY A 44 -2.50 6.64 -9.33
N GLY A 45 -2.45 5.51 -8.61
CA GLY A 45 -2.87 5.41 -7.21
C GLY A 45 -1.80 5.94 -6.25
N LYS A 46 -2.15 6.00 -4.94
CA LYS A 46 -1.28 6.56 -3.89
C LYS A 46 0.10 5.91 -3.81
N MET A 47 0.17 4.58 -3.88
CA MET A 47 1.41 3.82 -3.73
C MET A 47 2.30 3.87 -4.98
N GLY A 48 1.66 3.93 -6.15
CA GLY A 48 2.31 3.71 -7.44
C GLY A 48 3.47 4.63 -7.77
N PRO A 49 3.36 5.96 -7.60
CA PRO A 49 4.45 6.88 -7.97
C PRO A 49 5.75 6.59 -7.22
N SER A 50 5.68 6.49 -5.89
CA SER A 50 6.86 6.20 -5.05
C SER A 50 7.37 4.78 -5.24
N LEU A 51 6.51 3.80 -5.54
CA LEU A 51 6.92 2.44 -5.87
C LEU A 51 7.71 2.40 -7.19
N ALA A 52 7.23 3.10 -8.23
CA ALA A 52 7.89 3.15 -9.53
C ALA A 52 9.29 3.79 -9.44
N VAL A 53 9.39 4.93 -8.76
CA VAL A 53 10.68 5.61 -8.54
C VAL A 53 11.62 4.76 -7.68
N ARG A 54 11.11 4.07 -6.64
CA ARG A 54 11.92 3.18 -5.81
C ARG A 54 12.49 2.01 -6.62
N ALA A 55 11.69 1.41 -7.52
CA ALA A 55 12.16 0.36 -8.42
C ALA A 55 13.25 0.87 -9.38
N ARG A 56 13.08 2.08 -9.93
CA ARG A 56 14.09 2.71 -10.81
C ARG A 56 15.40 2.95 -10.07
N ARG A 57 15.34 3.55 -8.87
CA ARG A 57 16.52 3.80 -8.04
C ARG A 57 17.23 2.51 -7.61
N ALA A 58 16.47 1.45 -7.32
CA ALA A 58 17.05 0.14 -7.03
C ALA A 58 17.81 -0.43 -8.23
N ALA A 59 17.25 -0.31 -9.44
CA ALA A 59 17.91 -0.74 -10.67
C ALA A 59 19.18 0.06 -10.97
N GLU A 60 19.14 1.38 -10.77
CA GLU A 60 20.31 2.27 -10.90
C GLU A 60 21.42 1.91 -9.91
N GLU A 61 21.09 1.75 -8.63
CA GLU A 61 22.04 1.39 -7.60
C GLU A 61 22.62 -0.02 -7.82
N ALA A 62 21.82 -0.94 -8.36
CA ALA A 62 22.26 -2.25 -8.78
C ALA A 62 23.14 -2.25 -10.05
N GLY A 63 23.19 -1.15 -10.79
CA GLY A 63 23.81 -1.11 -12.12
C GLY A 63 23.12 -2.08 -13.10
N TYR A 64 21.81 -2.29 -12.96
CA TYR A 64 21.03 -3.26 -13.74
C TYR A 64 20.11 -2.55 -14.74
N PRO A 65 20.22 -2.85 -16.06
CA PRO A 65 19.49 -2.14 -17.11
C PRO A 65 18.03 -2.62 -17.18
N LEU A 66 17.23 -2.36 -16.14
CA LEU A 66 15.82 -2.72 -16.08
C LEU A 66 14.96 -1.62 -16.70
N GLU A 67 14.23 -1.94 -17.76
CA GLU A 67 13.15 -1.07 -18.23
C GLU A 67 11.96 -1.17 -17.26
N ILE A 68 11.50 -0.01 -16.76
CA ILE A 68 10.30 0.08 -15.91
C ILE A 68 9.21 0.78 -16.70
N ILE A 69 8.07 0.13 -16.82
CA ILE A 69 6.91 0.64 -17.54
C ILE A 69 5.78 0.90 -16.55
N ALA A 70 5.44 2.16 -16.39
CA ALA A 70 4.36 2.63 -15.54
C ALA A 70 3.07 2.78 -16.36
N VAL A 71 2.03 2.05 -15.98
CA VAL A 71 0.75 2.01 -16.67
C VAL A 71 -0.34 2.62 -15.80
N SER A 72 -1.06 3.60 -16.34
CA SER A 72 -2.22 4.24 -15.72
C SER A 72 -3.04 4.93 -16.81
N ARG A 73 -4.23 5.41 -16.48
CA ARG A 73 -4.99 6.29 -17.39
C ARG A 73 -4.33 7.66 -17.58
N PHE A 74 -3.45 8.06 -16.68
CA PHE A 74 -2.73 9.35 -16.69
C PHE A 74 -3.64 10.56 -16.95
N SER A 75 -4.78 10.62 -16.23
CA SER A 75 -5.61 11.83 -16.18
C SER A 75 -4.86 13.04 -15.61
N ASP A 76 -3.87 12.79 -14.73
CA ASP A 76 -2.92 13.78 -14.23
C ASP A 76 -1.61 13.71 -15.05
N GLN A 77 -1.41 14.72 -15.90
CA GLN A 77 -0.20 14.85 -16.73
C GLN A 77 1.03 15.26 -15.91
N THR A 78 0.86 15.82 -14.71
CA THR A 78 1.98 16.17 -13.84
C THR A 78 2.64 14.91 -13.31
N LEU A 79 1.85 13.94 -12.88
CA LEU A 79 2.35 12.63 -12.49
C LEU A 79 3.12 11.95 -13.63
N ARG A 80 2.57 12.00 -14.85
CA ARG A 80 3.21 11.40 -16.02
C ARG A 80 4.61 12.00 -16.25
N ARG A 81 4.70 13.32 -16.33
CA ARG A 81 5.98 14.04 -16.53
C ARG A 81 6.98 13.75 -15.41
N ARG A 82 6.50 13.64 -14.15
CA ARG A 82 7.36 13.32 -13.01
C ARG A 82 7.96 11.91 -13.15
N LEU A 83 7.21 10.91 -13.56
CA LEU A 83 7.72 9.56 -13.78
C LEU A 83 8.72 9.51 -14.96
N GLU A 84 8.41 10.20 -16.06
CA GLU A 84 9.28 10.31 -17.23
C GLU A 84 10.62 11.01 -16.90
N ALA A 85 10.61 12.00 -15.99
CA ALA A 85 11.84 12.64 -15.49
C ALA A 85 12.76 11.68 -14.69
N HIS A 86 12.21 10.58 -14.17
CA HIS A 86 12.98 9.49 -13.57
C HIS A 86 13.27 8.36 -14.56
N GLU A 87 13.25 8.63 -15.87
CA GLU A 87 13.49 7.64 -16.93
C GLU A 87 12.57 6.40 -16.84
N ILE A 88 11.35 6.57 -16.33
CA ILE A 88 10.33 5.55 -16.27
C ILE A 88 9.43 5.73 -17.50
N ARG A 89 9.34 4.71 -18.35
CA ARG A 89 8.44 4.74 -19.50
C ARG A 89 6.99 4.73 -19.05
N THR A 90 6.16 5.63 -19.58
CA THR A 90 4.74 5.71 -19.23
C THR A 90 3.85 5.29 -20.39
N ILE A 91 2.81 4.50 -20.11
CA ILE A 91 1.80 4.09 -21.09
C ILE A 91 0.41 4.41 -20.53
N ALA A 92 -0.35 5.22 -21.27
CA ALA A 92 -1.75 5.47 -20.95
C ALA A 92 -2.59 4.26 -21.34
N CYS A 93 -3.25 3.63 -20.35
CA CYS A 93 -4.08 2.45 -20.58
C CYS A 93 -5.18 2.38 -19.51
N ASP A 94 -6.41 2.09 -19.95
CA ASP A 94 -7.48 1.67 -19.05
C ASP A 94 -7.54 0.13 -19.01
N LEU A 95 -7.31 -0.46 -17.84
CA LEU A 95 -7.33 -1.92 -17.67
C LEU A 95 -8.73 -2.52 -17.84
N MET A 96 -9.77 -1.68 -17.89
CA MET A 96 -11.13 -2.10 -18.25
C MET A 96 -11.31 -2.27 -19.76
N ASP A 97 -10.45 -1.65 -20.57
CA ASP A 97 -10.49 -1.77 -22.03
C ASP A 97 -9.49 -2.84 -22.53
N SER A 98 -10.03 -3.93 -23.02
CA SER A 98 -9.23 -5.04 -23.53
C SER A 98 -8.38 -4.68 -24.78
N ALA A 99 -8.79 -3.68 -25.56
CA ALA A 99 -8.03 -3.22 -26.72
C ALA A 99 -6.77 -2.46 -26.27
N SER A 100 -6.91 -1.55 -25.29
CA SER A 100 -5.78 -0.85 -24.69
C SER A 100 -4.79 -1.81 -24.04
N LEU A 101 -5.29 -2.85 -23.35
CA LEU A 101 -4.43 -3.86 -22.73
C LEU A 101 -3.61 -4.67 -23.75
N ARG A 102 -4.20 -5.02 -24.91
CA ARG A 102 -3.46 -5.73 -25.98
C ARG A 102 -2.29 -4.94 -26.53
N ALA A 103 -2.34 -3.61 -26.46
CA ALA A 103 -1.26 -2.73 -26.90
C ALA A 103 -0.08 -2.64 -25.90
N LEU A 104 -0.23 -3.14 -24.68
CA LEU A 104 0.87 -3.20 -23.71
C LEU A 104 1.94 -4.19 -24.19
N PRO A 105 3.22 -3.89 -23.96
CA PRO A 105 4.31 -4.81 -24.28
C PRO A 105 4.21 -6.11 -23.47
N GLU A 106 4.87 -7.16 -23.94
CA GLU A 106 5.04 -8.38 -23.17
C GLU A 106 5.90 -8.10 -21.94
N ALA A 107 5.54 -8.71 -20.83
CA ALA A 107 6.28 -8.61 -19.58
C ALA A 107 6.12 -9.89 -18.77
N GLU A 108 7.23 -10.36 -18.20
CA GLU A 108 7.20 -11.52 -17.31
C GLU A 108 6.93 -11.12 -15.85
N ASN A 109 7.29 -9.90 -15.44
CA ASN A 109 7.15 -9.43 -14.06
C ASN A 109 6.17 -8.26 -13.98
N ILE A 110 5.13 -8.43 -13.18
CA ILE A 110 4.00 -7.51 -13.14
C ILE A 110 3.65 -7.18 -11.68
N ILE A 111 3.61 -5.89 -11.36
CA ILE A 111 3.02 -5.39 -10.11
C ILE A 111 1.62 -4.85 -10.42
N TYR A 112 0.61 -5.39 -9.77
CA TYR A 112 -0.78 -4.98 -9.92
C TYR A 112 -1.24 -4.16 -8.71
N LEU A 113 -1.50 -2.86 -8.92
CA LEU A 113 -1.86 -1.90 -7.87
C LEU A 113 -3.30 -1.38 -8.01
N VAL A 114 -4.07 -1.88 -8.97
CA VAL A 114 -5.39 -1.33 -9.28
C VAL A 114 -6.44 -1.79 -8.27
N GLY A 115 -7.20 -0.81 -7.79
CA GLY A 115 -8.37 -1.02 -6.95
C GLY A 115 -9.12 0.30 -6.75
N LEU A 116 -10.43 0.25 -6.61
CA LEU A 116 -11.24 1.41 -6.29
C LEU A 116 -11.65 1.32 -4.81
N LYS A 117 -11.05 2.19 -3.97
CA LYS A 117 -11.32 2.23 -2.52
C LYS A 117 -12.24 3.38 -2.12
N PHE A 118 -12.07 4.56 -2.74
CA PHE A 118 -12.82 5.76 -2.35
C PHE A 118 -14.11 5.92 -3.15
N GLY A 119 -15.17 6.42 -2.51
CA GLY A 119 -16.49 6.59 -3.13
C GLY A 119 -17.24 5.27 -3.39
N THR A 120 -16.84 4.19 -2.74
CA THR A 120 -17.37 2.84 -2.99
C THR A 120 -18.84 2.69 -2.55
N SER A 121 -19.23 3.35 -1.46
CA SER A 121 -20.62 3.38 -1.00
C SER A 121 -21.52 4.18 -1.94
N GLN A 122 -20.97 5.15 -2.68
CA GLN A 122 -21.73 5.98 -3.63
C GLN A 122 -21.84 5.34 -5.02
N ASN A 123 -20.87 4.49 -5.39
CA ASN A 123 -20.85 3.78 -6.66
C ASN A 123 -20.38 2.33 -6.51
N PRO A 124 -21.20 1.46 -5.91
CA PRO A 124 -20.83 0.06 -5.70
C PRO A 124 -20.64 -0.70 -7.02
N ALA A 125 -21.42 -0.41 -8.06
CA ALA A 125 -21.27 -1.06 -9.36
C ALA A 125 -19.87 -0.83 -9.97
N ALA A 126 -19.37 0.40 -9.95
CA ALA A 126 -18.00 0.69 -10.43
C ALA A 126 -16.95 0.04 -9.52
N THR A 127 -17.17 -0.01 -8.20
CA THR A 127 -16.31 -0.70 -7.25
C THR A 127 -16.14 -2.17 -7.61
N TRP A 128 -17.23 -2.88 -7.84
CA TRP A 128 -17.21 -4.28 -8.26
C TRP A 128 -16.57 -4.46 -9.64
N ALA A 129 -16.97 -3.66 -10.62
CA ALA A 129 -16.43 -3.75 -11.97
C ALA A 129 -14.89 -3.60 -11.99
N VAL A 130 -14.35 -2.56 -11.38
CA VAL A 130 -12.90 -2.32 -11.36
C VAL A 130 -12.17 -3.43 -10.60
N ASN A 131 -12.70 -3.90 -9.49
CA ASN A 131 -12.05 -4.91 -8.66
C ASN A 131 -12.17 -6.35 -9.22
N THR A 132 -13.02 -6.59 -10.23
CA THR A 132 -13.20 -7.92 -10.83
C THR A 132 -12.79 -7.99 -12.31
N LEU A 133 -13.22 -7.05 -13.13
CA LEU A 133 -12.93 -7.08 -14.56
C LEU A 133 -11.47 -6.71 -14.87
N ALA A 134 -10.91 -5.71 -14.21
CA ALA A 134 -9.52 -5.32 -14.44
C ALA A 134 -8.52 -6.46 -14.14
N PRO A 135 -8.57 -7.18 -12.99
CA PRO A 135 -7.69 -8.32 -12.76
C PRO A 135 -7.94 -9.46 -13.74
N ALA A 136 -9.20 -9.73 -14.14
CA ALA A 136 -9.52 -10.74 -15.15
C ALA A 136 -8.87 -10.40 -16.52
N ASN A 137 -8.96 -9.13 -16.92
CA ASN A 137 -8.37 -8.68 -18.18
C ASN A 137 -6.84 -8.76 -18.15
N VAL A 138 -6.21 -8.42 -17.01
CA VAL A 138 -4.76 -8.54 -16.83
C VAL A 138 -4.30 -9.99 -16.90
N CYS A 139 -4.98 -10.92 -16.23
CA CYS A 139 -4.64 -12.35 -16.29
C CYS A 139 -4.82 -12.95 -17.67
N ARG A 140 -5.83 -12.48 -18.45
CA ARG A 140 -6.00 -12.89 -19.87
C ARG A 140 -4.89 -12.35 -20.76
N ARG A 141 -4.42 -11.12 -20.49
CA ARG A 141 -3.34 -10.50 -21.28
C ARG A 141 -1.97 -11.11 -20.99
N PHE A 142 -1.73 -11.47 -19.72
CA PHE A 142 -0.43 -11.96 -19.27
C PHE A 142 -0.55 -13.36 -18.62
N PRO A 143 -0.98 -14.39 -19.35
CA PRO A 143 -1.21 -15.71 -18.79
C PRO A 143 0.06 -16.39 -18.26
N GLN A 144 1.23 -16.00 -18.76
CA GLN A 144 2.55 -16.51 -18.35
C GLN A 144 3.31 -15.52 -17.43
N GLY A 145 2.68 -14.42 -17.04
CA GLY A 145 3.30 -13.42 -16.19
C GLY A 145 3.39 -13.87 -14.72
N CYS A 146 4.45 -13.44 -14.03
CA CYS A 146 4.59 -13.52 -12.59
C CYS A 146 4.00 -12.24 -11.96
N ILE A 147 2.97 -12.36 -11.13
CA ILE A 147 2.19 -11.20 -10.66
C ILE A 147 2.30 -11.05 -9.15
N ALA A 148 2.72 -9.87 -8.68
CA ALA A 148 2.47 -9.43 -7.31
C ALA A 148 1.26 -8.48 -7.30
N ALA A 149 0.17 -8.91 -6.69
CA ALA A 149 -1.11 -8.19 -6.73
C ALA A 149 -1.45 -7.60 -5.37
N LEU A 150 -1.66 -6.28 -5.33
CA LEU A 150 -2.11 -5.60 -4.13
C LEU A 150 -3.57 -5.96 -3.82
N SER A 151 -3.80 -6.43 -2.61
CA SER A 151 -5.10 -6.68 -1.99
C SER A 151 -5.27 -5.81 -0.74
N SER A 152 -6.20 -6.11 0.12
CA SER A 152 -6.53 -5.30 1.30
C SER A 152 -6.71 -6.17 2.55
N GLY A 153 -6.25 -5.67 3.71
CA GLY A 153 -6.55 -6.28 5.00
C GLY A 153 -8.01 -6.15 5.42
N SER A 154 -8.78 -5.26 4.81
CA SER A 154 -10.21 -5.08 5.14
C SER A 154 -11.09 -6.29 4.80
N ILE A 155 -10.55 -7.31 4.14
CA ILE A 155 -11.25 -8.56 3.84
C ILE A 155 -11.37 -9.50 5.04
N TYR A 156 -10.61 -9.23 6.11
CA TYR A 156 -10.69 -10.00 7.35
C TYR A 156 -11.79 -9.50 8.29
N PRO A 157 -12.23 -10.33 9.23
CA PRO A 157 -13.04 -9.86 10.36
C PRO A 157 -12.23 -8.91 11.26
N LEU A 158 -12.93 -8.15 12.08
CA LEU A 158 -12.31 -7.53 13.25
C LEU A 158 -11.87 -8.64 14.22
N THR A 159 -10.58 -8.71 14.48
CA THR A 159 -9.99 -9.76 15.35
C THR A 159 -9.83 -9.28 16.78
N PRO A 160 -9.95 -10.17 17.79
CA PRO A 160 -9.61 -9.82 19.16
C PRO A 160 -8.16 -9.30 19.24
N VAL A 161 -8.00 -8.13 19.88
CA VAL A 161 -6.68 -7.46 19.98
C VAL A 161 -5.61 -8.37 20.59
N ARG A 162 -5.99 -9.17 21.60
CA ARG A 162 -5.09 -10.12 22.25
C ARG A 162 -4.49 -11.19 21.31
N ASN A 163 -5.08 -11.41 20.13
CA ASN A 163 -4.59 -12.39 19.15
C ASN A 163 -3.49 -11.83 18.24
N GLY A 164 -3.17 -10.53 18.33
CA GLY A 164 -2.11 -9.91 17.53
C GLY A 164 -2.46 -9.71 16.05
N GLY A 165 -3.73 -9.87 15.65
CA GLY A 165 -4.24 -9.68 14.29
C GLY A 165 -4.51 -10.98 13.52
N ALA A 166 -5.22 -10.85 12.40
CA ALA A 166 -5.58 -11.94 11.51
C ALA A 166 -4.36 -12.53 10.82
N SER A 167 -4.20 -13.86 10.87
CA SER A 167 -3.27 -14.57 9.99
C SER A 167 -3.86 -14.77 8.59
N GLU A 168 -3.04 -15.14 7.62
CA GLU A 168 -3.53 -15.38 6.25
C GLU A 168 -4.46 -16.59 6.13
N ASN A 169 -4.53 -17.42 7.17
CA ASN A 169 -5.41 -18.59 7.27
C ASN A 169 -6.79 -18.26 7.87
N GLU A 170 -6.97 -17.04 8.41
CA GLU A 170 -8.26 -16.63 8.93
C GLU A 170 -9.35 -16.64 7.85
N PRO A 171 -10.57 -17.10 8.15
CA PRO A 171 -11.69 -17.00 7.24
C PRO A 171 -11.96 -15.54 6.83
N LEU A 172 -12.20 -15.33 5.55
CA LEU A 172 -12.52 -13.99 5.03
C LEU A 172 -13.98 -13.68 5.33
N THR A 173 -14.23 -12.62 6.07
CA THR A 173 -15.58 -12.13 6.41
C THR A 173 -15.67 -10.63 6.15
N PRO A 174 -15.61 -10.23 4.86
CA PRO A 174 -15.54 -8.83 4.46
C PRO A 174 -16.85 -8.09 4.82
N LEU A 175 -16.68 -6.84 5.28
CA LEU A 175 -17.79 -5.93 5.53
C LEU A 175 -17.84 -4.84 4.45
N GLY A 176 -19.04 -4.54 3.94
CA GLY A 176 -19.27 -3.49 2.95
C GLY A 176 -18.79 -3.85 1.53
N GLU A 177 -19.11 -2.97 0.58
CA GLU A 177 -18.90 -3.20 -0.86
C GLU A 177 -17.42 -3.34 -1.25
N TYR A 178 -16.58 -2.46 -0.69
CA TYR A 178 -15.16 -2.48 -1.02
C TYR A 178 -14.46 -3.77 -0.59
N SER A 179 -14.68 -4.20 0.63
CA SER A 179 -14.02 -5.40 1.18
C SER A 179 -14.48 -6.66 0.45
N ASN A 180 -15.80 -6.76 0.13
CA ASN A 180 -16.33 -7.85 -0.69
C ASN A 180 -15.73 -7.85 -2.11
N ALA A 181 -15.62 -6.69 -2.74
CA ALA A 181 -14.99 -6.58 -4.06
C ALA A 181 -13.49 -6.93 -4.03
N CYS A 182 -12.78 -6.67 -2.91
CA CYS A 182 -11.40 -7.12 -2.72
C CYS A 182 -11.30 -8.65 -2.61
N VAL A 183 -12.22 -9.32 -1.92
CA VAL A 183 -12.30 -10.79 -1.92
C VAL A 183 -12.53 -11.31 -3.34
N ALA A 184 -13.49 -10.72 -4.06
CA ALA A 184 -13.77 -11.09 -5.45
C ALA A 184 -12.51 -10.93 -6.34
N ARG A 185 -11.73 -9.86 -6.15
CA ARG A 185 -10.44 -9.67 -6.85
C ARG A 185 -9.47 -10.82 -6.60
N GLU A 186 -9.29 -11.25 -5.34
CA GLU A 186 -8.45 -12.39 -5.01
C GLU A 186 -8.97 -13.68 -5.69
N ARG A 187 -10.28 -13.93 -5.66
CA ARG A 187 -10.90 -15.10 -6.34
C ARG A 187 -10.69 -15.09 -7.85
N ILE A 188 -10.69 -13.92 -8.49
CA ILE A 188 -10.36 -13.78 -9.91
C ILE A 188 -8.88 -14.18 -10.16
N PHE A 189 -7.95 -13.70 -9.35
CA PHE A 189 -6.54 -14.10 -9.45
C PHE A 189 -6.35 -15.60 -9.21
N GLU A 190 -6.99 -16.17 -8.19
CA GLU A 190 -6.96 -17.61 -7.90
C GLU A 190 -7.48 -18.44 -9.09
N TYR A 191 -8.63 -18.04 -9.66
CA TYR A 191 -9.22 -18.72 -10.82
C TYR A 191 -8.26 -18.75 -12.00
N PHE A 192 -7.72 -17.60 -12.40
CA PHE A 192 -6.82 -17.53 -13.54
C PHE A 192 -5.46 -18.18 -13.27
N SER A 193 -4.95 -18.12 -12.05
CA SER A 193 -3.76 -18.88 -11.68
C SER A 193 -3.97 -20.37 -11.86
N GLY A 194 -5.12 -20.90 -11.44
CA GLY A 194 -5.46 -22.31 -11.65
C GLY A 194 -5.65 -22.68 -13.13
N GLN A 195 -6.19 -21.76 -13.95
CA GLN A 195 -6.42 -22.01 -15.39
C GLN A 195 -5.13 -21.96 -16.22
N ASN A 196 -4.26 -20.99 -15.94
CA ASN A 196 -3.11 -20.66 -16.78
C ASN A 196 -1.78 -21.16 -16.20
N GLY A 197 -1.75 -21.55 -14.92
CA GLY A 197 -0.50 -21.78 -14.20
C GLY A 197 0.21 -20.49 -13.80
N THR A 198 -0.44 -19.32 -13.89
CA THR A 198 0.15 -18.01 -13.58
C THR A 198 0.56 -17.93 -12.10
N PRO A 199 1.85 -17.75 -11.75
CA PRO A 199 2.28 -17.57 -10.38
C PRO A 199 1.87 -16.19 -9.85
N ILE A 200 1.22 -16.15 -8.67
CA ILE A 200 0.69 -14.91 -8.10
C ILE A 200 1.00 -14.84 -6.60
N ALA A 201 1.44 -13.67 -6.12
CA ALA A 201 1.48 -13.30 -4.72
C ALA A 201 0.39 -12.26 -4.41
N LEU A 202 -0.46 -12.51 -3.42
CA LEU A 202 -1.55 -11.60 -3.01
C LEU A 202 -1.12 -10.82 -1.77
N MET A 203 -0.89 -9.51 -1.91
CA MET A 203 -0.37 -8.64 -0.86
C MET A 203 -1.54 -7.92 -0.16
N ARG A 204 -1.97 -8.42 1.00
CA ARG A 204 -3.06 -7.86 1.80
C ARG A 204 -2.57 -6.68 2.64
N LEU A 205 -2.61 -5.48 2.03
CA LEU A 205 -2.17 -4.25 2.66
C LEU A 205 -3.17 -3.76 3.72
N PHE A 206 -2.66 -3.40 4.90
CA PHE A 206 -3.40 -2.69 5.93
C PHE A 206 -3.19 -1.17 5.79
N TYR A 207 -2.60 -0.49 6.77
CA TYR A 207 -2.43 0.96 6.74
C TYR A 207 -1.00 1.35 6.32
N ALA A 208 -0.81 1.68 5.04
CA ALA A 208 0.43 2.32 4.59
C ALA A 208 0.40 3.82 4.92
N VAL A 209 1.44 4.31 5.59
CA VAL A 209 1.55 5.67 6.12
C VAL A 209 2.73 6.39 5.46
N GLU A 210 2.51 7.66 5.11
CA GLU A 210 3.54 8.65 4.80
C GLU A 210 3.04 10.03 5.27
N LEU A 211 3.84 11.10 5.17
CA LEU A 211 3.54 12.35 5.87
C LEU A 211 2.30 13.10 5.36
N ARG A 212 1.86 12.83 4.12
CA ARG A 212 0.70 13.49 3.49
C ARG A 212 -0.60 12.71 3.65
N TYR A 213 -0.53 11.42 4.10
CA TYR A 213 -1.68 10.53 4.19
C TYR A 213 -1.39 9.31 5.06
N GLY A 214 -2.39 8.85 5.77
CA GLY A 214 -2.39 7.61 6.53
C GLY A 214 -3.02 7.76 7.90
N VAL A 215 -3.26 6.63 8.57
CA VAL A 215 -3.96 6.61 9.86
C VAL A 215 -3.26 7.45 10.94
N LEU A 216 -1.93 7.47 10.95
CA LEU A 216 -1.17 8.31 11.89
C LEU A 216 -1.36 9.81 11.58
N VAL A 217 -1.47 10.17 10.29
CA VAL A 217 -1.74 11.56 9.86
C VAL A 217 -3.15 11.99 10.29
N ASP A 218 -4.15 11.11 10.11
CA ASP A 218 -5.53 11.41 10.54
C ASP A 218 -5.61 11.64 12.05
N ILE A 219 -4.97 10.80 12.86
CA ILE A 219 -4.91 10.96 14.32
C ILE A 219 -4.20 12.26 14.68
N ALA A 220 -3.02 12.51 14.12
CA ALA A 220 -2.22 13.70 14.40
C ALA A 220 -2.96 14.99 14.02
N GLN A 221 -3.62 15.02 12.85
CA GLN A 221 -4.40 16.16 12.40
C GLN A 221 -5.59 16.44 13.33
N LYS A 222 -6.33 15.41 13.76
CA LYS A 222 -7.42 15.57 14.74
C LYS A 222 -6.90 16.15 16.04
N VAL A 223 -5.78 15.67 16.57
CA VAL A 223 -5.15 16.22 17.78
C VAL A 223 -4.72 17.68 17.56
N TYR A 224 -4.07 17.99 16.45
CA TYR A 224 -3.56 19.34 16.16
C TYR A 224 -4.68 20.37 16.03
N THR A 225 -5.83 19.98 15.45
CA THR A 225 -7.01 20.84 15.21
C THR A 225 -8.08 20.72 16.30
N ASP A 226 -7.77 20.10 17.46
CA ASP A 226 -8.69 19.89 18.59
C ASP A 226 -9.98 19.15 18.23
N GLN A 227 -9.90 18.27 17.21
CA GLN A 227 -11.02 17.43 16.79
C GLN A 227 -11.07 16.15 17.63
N PRO A 228 -12.25 15.54 17.83
CA PRO A 228 -12.36 14.33 18.61
C PRO A 228 -11.70 13.14 17.88
N VAL A 229 -10.90 12.37 18.64
CA VAL A 229 -10.34 11.08 18.23
C VAL A 229 -11.24 9.99 18.81
N ASP A 230 -11.97 9.28 17.94
CA ASP A 230 -12.83 8.18 18.35
C ASP A 230 -12.01 6.92 18.64
N LEU A 231 -12.18 6.38 19.83
CA LEU A 231 -11.47 5.19 20.30
C LEU A 231 -12.19 3.88 20.01
N THR A 232 -13.33 3.90 19.34
CA THR A 232 -14.12 2.68 19.08
C THR A 232 -13.33 1.63 18.26
N MET A 233 -12.51 2.06 17.29
CA MET A 233 -11.45 1.24 16.68
C MET A 233 -10.14 1.53 17.41
N GLY A 234 -10.04 1.04 18.64
CA GLY A 234 -9.00 1.45 19.59
C GLY A 234 -7.59 0.99 19.31
N TYR A 235 -7.40 0.13 18.29
CA TYR A 235 -6.09 -0.44 17.97
C TYR A 235 -5.89 -0.52 16.47
N LEU A 236 -4.65 -0.38 16.04
CA LEU A 236 -4.24 -0.51 14.65
C LEU A 236 -2.82 -1.07 14.53
N ASN A 237 -2.47 -1.55 13.34
CA ASN A 237 -1.10 -1.67 12.91
C ASN A 237 -0.90 -0.96 11.57
N CYS A 238 0.30 -0.44 11.34
CA CYS A 238 0.62 0.31 10.13
C CYS A 238 2.05 0.06 9.69
N ILE A 239 2.35 0.44 8.46
CA ILE A 239 3.66 0.30 7.84
C ILE A 239 4.05 1.60 7.14
N TRP A 240 5.33 1.97 7.17
CA TRP A 240 5.85 3.03 6.33
C TRP A 240 5.63 2.70 4.85
N GLN A 241 5.12 3.65 4.07
CA GLN A 241 4.83 3.40 2.65
C GLN A 241 6.07 3.01 1.85
N GLY A 242 7.23 3.54 2.20
CA GLY A 242 8.50 3.14 1.59
C GLY A 242 8.79 1.65 1.80
N ASP A 243 8.67 1.16 3.04
CA ASP A 243 8.87 -0.26 3.36
C ASP A 243 7.81 -1.15 2.69
N ALA A 244 6.55 -0.70 2.66
CA ALA A 244 5.50 -1.41 1.95
C ALA A 244 5.81 -1.56 0.45
N ASN A 245 6.30 -0.50 -0.20
CA ASN A 245 6.71 -0.53 -1.61
C ASN A 245 7.88 -1.49 -1.85
N ASP A 246 8.86 -1.51 -0.95
CA ASP A 246 9.99 -2.44 -0.99
C ASP A 246 9.51 -3.90 -0.96
N LEU A 247 8.67 -4.22 0.01
CA LEU A 247 8.11 -5.57 0.19
C LEU A 247 7.19 -5.96 -0.98
N ILE A 248 6.41 -5.03 -1.56
CA ILE A 248 5.58 -5.29 -2.75
C ILE A 248 6.48 -5.67 -3.95
N LEU A 249 7.54 -4.93 -4.21
CA LEU A 249 8.46 -5.24 -5.31
C LEU A 249 9.12 -6.63 -5.11
N ARG A 250 9.61 -6.89 -3.91
CA ARG A 250 10.29 -8.15 -3.56
C ARG A 250 9.33 -9.35 -3.48
N SER A 251 8.03 -9.11 -3.31
CA SER A 251 7.02 -10.18 -3.27
C SER A 251 6.84 -10.93 -4.60
N LEU A 252 7.37 -10.43 -5.72
CA LEU A 252 7.47 -11.21 -6.96
C LEU A 252 8.22 -12.54 -6.75
N ALA A 253 9.21 -12.60 -5.85
CA ALA A 253 9.88 -13.86 -5.49
C ALA A 253 8.97 -14.85 -4.76
N LEU A 254 7.84 -14.41 -4.23
CA LEU A 254 6.89 -15.21 -3.46
C LEU A 254 5.69 -15.67 -4.30
N ALA A 255 5.62 -15.23 -5.56
CA ALA A 255 4.54 -15.61 -6.47
C ALA A 255 4.59 -17.11 -6.79
N ARG A 256 3.43 -17.76 -6.70
CA ARG A 256 3.31 -19.20 -6.97
C ARG A 256 1.90 -19.60 -7.42
N THR A 257 1.78 -20.82 -7.88
CA THR A 257 0.52 -21.49 -8.24
C THR A 257 0.31 -22.70 -7.31
N PRO A 258 -0.80 -22.80 -6.55
CA PRO A 258 -1.87 -21.76 -6.41
C PRO A 258 -1.35 -20.50 -5.71
N PRO A 259 -2.04 -19.36 -5.87
CA PRO A 259 -1.66 -18.09 -5.25
C PRO A 259 -1.54 -18.17 -3.74
N GLN A 260 -0.61 -17.42 -3.19
CA GLN A 260 -0.46 -17.30 -1.75
C GLN A 260 -0.69 -15.86 -1.31
N ALA A 261 -1.45 -15.71 -0.23
CA ALA A 261 -1.64 -14.42 0.41
C ALA A 261 -0.57 -14.13 1.46
N TYR A 262 -0.27 -12.84 1.64
CA TYR A 262 0.68 -12.32 2.62
C TYR A 262 0.14 -11.02 3.22
N ASN A 263 0.11 -10.93 4.54
CA ASN A 263 -0.29 -9.71 5.24
C ASN A 263 0.85 -8.69 5.20
N LEU A 264 0.55 -7.52 4.64
CA LEU A 264 1.50 -6.42 4.49
C LEU A 264 1.17 -5.32 5.48
N THR A 265 1.88 -5.32 6.61
CA THR A 265 1.79 -4.32 7.67
C THR A 265 3.06 -4.36 8.53
N GLY A 266 3.23 -3.38 9.44
CA GLY A 266 4.24 -3.45 10.49
C GLY A 266 3.84 -4.43 11.61
N PRO A 267 4.81 -4.90 12.42
CA PRO A 267 4.58 -5.93 13.43
C PRO A 267 3.88 -5.41 14.70
N GLY A 268 3.94 -4.10 14.96
CA GLY A 268 3.36 -3.52 16.17
C GLY A 268 1.85 -3.40 16.13
N VAL A 269 1.19 -3.72 17.23
CA VAL A 269 -0.22 -3.37 17.49
C VAL A 269 -0.22 -2.15 18.40
N TYR A 270 -0.74 -1.04 17.90
CA TYR A 270 -0.66 0.27 18.56
C TYR A 270 -2.04 0.72 19.07
N SER A 271 -2.07 1.24 20.31
CA SER A 271 -3.26 1.86 20.87
C SER A 271 -3.50 3.24 20.26
N VAL A 272 -4.69 3.48 19.71
CA VAL A 272 -5.09 4.80 19.18
C VAL A 272 -5.03 5.87 20.27
N ARG A 273 -5.37 5.53 21.53
CA ARG A 273 -5.24 6.43 22.68
C ARG A 273 -3.79 6.84 22.90
N GLU A 274 -2.87 5.87 22.97
CA GLU A 274 -1.45 6.16 23.19
C GLU A 274 -0.85 6.97 22.05
N LEU A 275 -1.20 6.65 20.79
CA LEU A 275 -0.80 7.43 19.62
C LEU A 275 -1.29 8.88 19.70
N ALA A 276 -2.57 9.10 20.05
CA ALA A 276 -3.14 10.43 20.17
C ALA A 276 -2.49 11.24 21.31
N LEU A 277 -2.24 10.61 22.47
CA LEU A 277 -1.54 11.24 23.58
C LEU A 277 -0.08 11.57 23.22
N LYS A 278 0.60 10.70 22.49
CA LYS A 278 1.98 10.97 22.03
C LYS A 278 2.03 12.10 21.01
N PHE A 279 1.08 12.18 20.08
CA PHE A 279 0.97 13.33 19.17
C PHE A 279 0.64 14.62 19.93
N ALA A 280 -0.20 14.56 20.97
CA ALA A 280 -0.48 15.72 21.81
C ALA A 280 0.79 16.23 22.52
N GLU A 281 1.62 15.34 23.04
CA GLU A 281 2.94 15.67 23.62
C GLU A 281 3.86 16.31 22.57
N LEU A 282 4.06 15.65 21.41
CA LEU A 282 4.97 16.11 20.37
C LEU A 282 4.58 17.48 19.80
N MET A 283 3.28 17.80 19.75
CA MET A 283 2.79 19.03 19.14
C MET A 283 2.42 20.11 20.17
N GLY A 284 2.58 19.86 21.48
CA GLY A 284 2.17 20.80 22.54
C GLY A 284 0.66 21.06 22.55
N ARG A 285 -0.15 20.04 22.29
CA ARG A 285 -1.62 20.09 22.22
C ARG A 285 -2.26 19.22 23.29
N ARG A 286 -3.59 19.15 23.28
CA ARG A 286 -4.37 18.18 24.07
C ARG A 286 -5.09 17.23 23.14
N ALA A 287 -5.17 15.96 23.52
CA ALA A 287 -5.96 14.99 22.78
C ALA A 287 -7.41 14.99 23.31
N ASN A 288 -8.36 15.27 22.44
CA ASN A 288 -9.79 15.17 22.72
C ASN A 288 -10.24 13.74 22.38
N LEU A 289 -10.30 12.86 23.40
CA LEU A 289 -10.60 11.44 23.22
C LEU A 289 -12.08 11.17 23.50
N ILE A 290 -12.77 10.49 22.59
CA ILE A 290 -14.17 10.08 22.75
C ILE A 290 -14.35 8.57 22.56
N GLY A 291 -15.42 8.02 23.08
CA GLY A 291 -15.73 6.59 22.98
C GLY A 291 -14.88 5.74 23.93
N ARG A 292 -14.90 4.44 23.67
CA ARG A 292 -14.12 3.42 24.42
C ARG A 292 -13.60 2.39 23.44
N GLU A 293 -12.42 1.85 23.72
CA GLU A 293 -11.79 0.81 22.95
C GLU A 293 -12.65 -0.47 22.97
N ALA A 294 -12.95 -1.00 21.78
CA ALA A 294 -13.51 -2.34 21.67
C ALA A 294 -12.40 -3.40 21.79
N ASP A 295 -12.77 -4.61 22.21
CA ASP A 295 -11.87 -5.74 22.38
C ASP A 295 -11.34 -6.30 21.03
N SER A 296 -11.85 -5.80 19.91
CA SER A 296 -11.50 -6.21 18.57
C SER A 296 -11.20 -5.03 17.66
N ALA A 297 -10.29 -5.21 16.70
CA ALA A 297 -9.89 -4.22 15.73
C ALA A 297 -9.51 -4.85 14.38
N LEU A 298 -9.36 -4.03 13.34
CA LEU A 298 -8.83 -4.45 12.07
C LEU A 298 -7.31 -4.54 12.15
N LEU A 299 -6.82 -5.74 12.41
CA LEU A 299 -5.39 -6.01 12.62
C LEU A 299 -4.94 -7.17 11.73
N GLY A 300 -3.72 -7.07 11.17
CA GLY A 300 -3.06 -8.13 10.44
C GLY A 300 -1.81 -8.64 11.16
N ASN A 301 -1.58 -9.93 11.10
CA ASN A 301 -0.35 -10.55 11.58
C ASN A 301 0.64 -10.68 10.40
N PRO A 302 1.76 -9.94 10.37
CA PRO A 302 2.73 -9.97 9.27
C PRO A 302 3.76 -11.10 9.37
N ALA A 303 3.69 -11.96 10.35
CA ALA A 303 4.77 -12.91 10.69
C ALA A 303 5.22 -13.77 9.48
N ARG A 304 4.27 -14.19 8.62
CA ARG A 304 4.60 -14.97 7.42
C ARG A 304 5.46 -14.18 6.43
N LEU A 305 5.07 -12.94 6.13
CA LEU A 305 5.83 -12.08 5.21
C LEU A 305 7.18 -11.71 5.79
N SER A 306 7.21 -11.32 7.08
CA SER A 306 8.45 -10.96 7.79
C SER A 306 9.47 -12.11 7.84
N ALA A 307 9.02 -13.34 8.03
CA ALA A 307 9.91 -14.51 8.00
C ALA A 307 10.54 -14.75 6.61
N LEU A 308 9.90 -14.33 5.53
CA LEU A 308 10.37 -14.54 4.15
C LEU A 308 11.19 -13.39 3.59
N LEU A 309 10.78 -12.15 3.87
CA LEU A 309 11.38 -10.94 3.29
C LEU A 309 12.04 -10.01 4.32
N GLY A 310 11.97 -10.32 5.61
CA GLY A 310 12.42 -9.43 6.68
C GLY A 310 11.33 -8.46 7.15
N GLU A 311 11.58 -7.82 8.28
CA GLU A 311 10.66 -6.84 8.87
C GLU A 311 10.80 -5.47 8.23
N PRO A 312 9.72 -4.64 8.24
CA PRO A 312 9.81 -3.22 7.92
C PRO A 312 10.84 -2.51 8.79
N ALA A 313 11.61 -1.61 8.20
CA ALA A 313 12.75 -0.99 8.87
C ALA A 313 12.41 0.34 9.57
N MET A 314 11.32 1.02 9.17
CA MET A 314 10.99 2.36 9.67
C MET A 314 10.37 2.32 11.07
N PRO A 315 11.01 2.93 12.09
CA PRO A 315 10.46 2.98 13.45
C PRO A 315 9.20 3.84 13.55
N LEU A 316 8.27 3.45 14.44
CA LEU A 316 7.04 4.21 14.68
C LEU A 316 7.35 5.63 15.18
N GLU A 317 8.28 5.75 16.14
CA GLU A 317 8.65 7.03 16.76
C GLU A 317 9.17 8.03 15.71
N THR A 318 9.95 7.55 14.75
CA THR A 318 10.44 8.38 13.64
C THR A 318 9.28 8.86 12.76
N MET A 319 8.36 7.97 12.39
CA MET A 319 7.17 8.36 11.63
C MET A 319 6.33 9.40 12.39
N MET A 320 6.13 9.20 13.68
CA MET A 320 5.35 10.13 14.51
C MET A 320 6.02 11.50 14.64
N GLY A 321 7.33 11.54 14.86
CA GLY A 321 8.09 12.79 14.93
C GLY A 321 8.00 13.58 13.62
N TRP A 322 8.19 12.92 12.48
CA TRP A 322 8.08 13.54 11.16
C TRP A 322 6.66 14.04 10.88
N ILE A 323 5.62 13.24 11.18
CA ILE A 323 4.22 13.63 10.97
C ILE A 323 3.86 14.83 11.84
N ALA A 324 4.26 14.84 13.11
CA ALA A 324 4.01 15.96 14.01
C ALA A 324 4.64 17.25 13.49
N SER A 325 5.93 17.20 13.10
CA SER A 325 6.64 18.33 12.52
C SER A 325 6.01 18.77 11.18
N TRP A 326 5.65 17.83 10.30
CA TRP A 326 5.01 18.11 9.01
C TRP A 326 3.70 18.89 9.17
N ILE A 327 2.84 18.47 10.10
CA ILE A 327 1.56 19.12 10.37
C ILE A 327 1.77 20.51 11.03
N GLN A 328 2.69 20.63 11.97
CA GLN A 328 3.01 21.92 12.64
C GLN A 328 3.57 22.96 11.66
N ASN A 329 4.29 22.52 10.62
CA ASN A 329 4.85 23.37 9.58
C ASN A 329 3.91 23.49 8.35
N GLU A 330 2.63 23.17 8.50
CA GLU A 330 1.60 23.28 7.45
C GLU A 330 1.94 22.51 6.17
N GLY A 331 2.66 21.40 6.29
CA GLY A 331 3.00 20.53 5.18
C GLY A 331 1.75 20.04 4.44
N ARG A 332 1.83 19.93 3.13
CA ARG A 332 0.68 19.55 2.29
C ARG A 332 0.13 18.17 2.67
N LEU A 333 -1.18 18.07 2.87
CA LEU A 333 -1.91 16.82 3.06
C LEU A 333 -2.74 16.48 1.81
N LEU A 334 -3.00 15.19 1.59
CA LEU A 334 -3.80 14.73 0.44
C LEU A 334 -5.31 14.95 0.63
N GLY A 335 -5.76 15.32 1.83
CA GLY A 335 -7.17 15.61 2.13
C GLY A 335 -8.11 14.41 1.95
N LYS A 336 -7.60 13.18 2.12
CA LYS A 336 -8.35 11.93 1.97
C LYS A 336 -8.31 11.17 3.30
N PRO A 337 -9.37 11.20 4.12
CA PRO A 337 -9.39 10.47 5.38
C PRO A 337 -9.31 8.95 5.14
N THR A 338 -8.66 8.25 6.07
CA THR A 338 -8.53 6.77 5.98
C THR A 338 -9.80 6.05 6.39
N HIS A 339 -10.66 6.73 7.16
CA HIS A 339 -11.84 6.17 7.82
C HIS A 339 -11.49 4.97 8.73
N PHE A 340 -10.34 5.04 9.41
CA PHE A 340 -9.84 3.92 10.22
C PHE A 340 -10.77 3.56 11.38
N GLU A 341 -11.56 4.51 11.88
CA GLU A 341 -12.56 4.33 12.94
C GLU A 341 -13.78 3.51 12.51
N VAL A 342 -14.01 3.33 11.22
CA VAL A 342 -15.18 2.61 10.68
C VAL A 342 -15.12 1.12 10.98
N ARG A 343 -16.18 0.58 11.55
CA ARG A 343 -16.30 -0.83 11.93
C ARG A 343 -17.34 -1.61 11.12
N ASP A 344 -18.14 -0.94 10.31
CA ASP A 344 -19.24 -1.52 9.51
C ASP A 344 -18.93 -1.64 8.00
N GLY A 345 -17.70 -1.28 7.59
CA GLY A 345 -17.25 -1.38 6.21
C GLY A 345 -17.78 -0.30 5.25
N ARG A 346 -18.34 0.77 5.77
CA ARG A 346 -18.79 1.93 4.98
C ARG A 346 -17.67 2.95 4.86
N TYR A 347 -16.88 2.84 3.76
CA TYR A 347 -15.74 3.71 3.47
C TYR A 347 -16.08 4.80 2.44
#